data_c50f29a10e6b57ee453cdd77d3921771
#
_entry.id   c50f29a10e6b57ee453cdd77d3921771
#
_cell.length_a   1.000
_cell.length_b   1.000
_cell.length_c   1.000
_cell.angle_alpha   90.00
_cell.angle_beta   90.00
_cell.angle_gamma   90.00
#
_symmetry.space_group_name_H-M   'P 1'
#
loop_
_entity.id
_entity.type
_entity.pdbx_description
1 polymer ?
#
loop_
_entity_poly.entity_id
_entity_poly.type
_entity_poly.pdbx_seq_one_letter_code
_entity_poly.pdbx_strand_id
1 'polypeptide(L)'
;MFGSCWGMQLYSVCNGGMVSKNIKGREIGIAYNITLNNDGVKHPLYNKKPKIFDAFASHLDHITTLPKKSKVLSDNHYSIQALSSSRFWGTQYHPEFNFKYTGQIMNARKKILLNEKLFSKNQIEQLIKDFKKPKPESYSKSLHNFKLRTLELANWMKWLKTN
;
A
#
# COMPACT_ATOMS: atom_id res chain seq x y z
N MET A 1 -6.32 14.17 8.40
CA MET A 1 -6.89 13.38 7.29
C MET A 1 -6.02 12.17 7.03
N PHE A 2 -6.61 11.01 6.62
CA PHE A 2 -5.88 9.83 6.15
C PHE A 2 -6.36 9.46 4.74
N GLY A 3 -5.45 8.97 3.89
CA GLY A 3 -5.79 8.51 2.55
C GLY A 3 -4.95 7.31 2.13
N SER A 4 -5.60 6.23 1.66
CA SER A 4 -4.91 5.11 1.03
C SER A 4 -4.98 5.19 -0.48
N CYS A 5 -3.92 4.75 -1.16
CA CYS A 5 -3.77 4.65 -2.61
C CYS A 5 -4.18 5.94 -3.34
N TRP A 6 -5.33 5.94 -4.01
CA TRP A 6 -5.85 7.11 -4.72
C TRP A 6 -6.03 8.33 -3.81
N GLY A 7 -6.39 8.14 -2.53
CA GLY A 7 -6.49 9.22 -1.55
C GLY A 7 -5.16 9.93 -1.29
N MET A 8 -4.05 9.19 -1.24
CA MET A 8 -2.71 9.76 -1.13
C MET A 8 -2.28 10.48 -2.42
N GLN A 9 -2.61 9.92 -3.57
CA GLN A 9 -2.32 10.51 -4.88
C GLN A 9 -3.11 11.82 -5.08
N LEU A 10 -4.41 11.81 -4.79
CA LEU A 10 -5.26 13.00 -4.86
C LEU A 10 -4.73 14.12 -3.94
N TYR A 11 -4.43 13.79 -2.67
CA TYR A 11 -3.81 14.76 -1.76
C TYR A 11 -2.55 15.37 -2.36
N SER A 12 -1.69 14.54 -2.98
CA SER A 12 -0.44 15.01 -3.57
C SER A 12 -0.66 16.01 -4.70
N VAL A 13 -1.56 15.71 -5.62
CA VAL A 13 -1.90 16.61 -6.74
C VAL A 13 -2.50 17.92 -6.22
N CYS A 14 -3.45 17.86 -5.31
CA CYS A 14 -4.07 19.05 -4.72
C CYS A 14 -3.10 19.96 -3.95
N ASN A 15 -1.93 19.42 -3.54
CA ASN A 15 -0.92 20.17 -2.80
C ASN A 15 0.38 20.42 -3.59
N GLY A 16 0.27 20.43 -4.94
CA GLY A 16 1.34 20.79 -5.86
C GLY A 16 2.36 19.69 -6.14
N GLY A 17 2.02 18.43 -5.82
CA GLY A 17 2.75 17.27 -6.28
C GLY A 17 2.28 16.78 -7.65
N MET A 18 2.91 15.74 -8.16
CA MET A 18 2.57 15.10 -9.43
C MET A 18 2.40 13.59 -9.25
N VAL A 19 1.47 13.05 -10.01
CA VAL A 19 1.19 11.62 -10.10
C VAL A 19 1.25 11.22 -11.57
N SER A 20 1.90 10.11 -11.88
CA SER A 20 1.96 9.57 -13.22
C SER A 20 2.00 8.04 -13.21
N LYS A 21 1.79 7.46 -14.40
CA LYS A 21 1.91 6.02 -14.59
C LYS A 21 3.32 5.56 -14.23
N ASN A 22 3.41 4.49 -13.45
CA ASN A 22 4.69 3.91 -13.07
C ASN A 22 5.32 3.16 -14.24
N ILE A 23 6.53 3.53 -14.62
CA ILE A 23 7.30 2.87 -15.67
C ILE A 23 7.69 1.42 -15.32
N LYS A 24 7.75 1.10 -14.03
CA LYS A 24 7.97 -0.27 -13.52
C LYS A 24 6.72 -1.15 -13.61
N GLY A 25 5.60 -0.59 -14.07
CA GLY A 25 4.33 -1.28 -14.19
C GLY A 25 3.46 -1.19 -12.94
N ARG A 26 2.42 -2.02 -12.93
CA ARG A 26 1.41 -2.10 -11.86
C ARG A 26 1.93 -2.90 -10.66
N GLU A 27 1.73 -2.37 -9.47
CA GLU A 27 1.85 -3.13 -8.21
C GLU A 27 0.46 -3.61 -7.79
N ILE A 28 0.25 -4.93 -7.80
CA ILE A 28 -1.05 -5.54 -7.49
C ILE A 28 -0.90 -6.84 -6.73
N GLY A 29 -1.84 -7.10 -5.83
CA GLY A 29 -1.81 -8.21 -4.91
C GLY A 29 -1.07 -7.85 -3.64
N ILE A 30 0.24 -7.99 -3.63
CA ILE A 30 1.09 -7.70 -2.47
C ILE A 30 2.22 -6.75 -2.88
N ALA A 31 2.33 -5.66 -2.15
CA ALA A 31 3.51 -4.78 -2.12
C ALA A 31 4.51 -5.40 -1.14
N TYR A 32 5.60 -5.94 -1.67
CA TYR A 32 6.63 -6.59 -0.89
C TYR A 32 7.69 -5.62 -0.40
N ASN A 33 8.29 -5.95 0.76
CA ASN A 33 9.48 -5.28 1.30
C ASN A 33 9.32 -3.77 1.44
N ILE A 34 8.16 -3.31 1.88
CA ILE A 34 7.97 -1.89 2.22
C ILE A 34 8.89 -1.57 3.38
N THR A 35 9.80 -0.62 3.17
CA THR A 35 10.83 -0.27 4.15
C THR A 35 10.59 1.12 4.71
N LEU A 36 10.54 1.22 6.04
CA LEU A 36 10.49 2.51 6.74
C LEU A 36 11.85 3.20 6.69
N ASN A 37 11.85 4.46 6.27
CA ASN A 37 13.03 5.31 6.42
C ASN A 37 13.15 5.87 7.86
N ASN A 38 14.13 6.72 8.13
CA ASN A 38 14.35 7.29 9.47
C ASN A 38 13.17 8.12 9.98
N ASP A 39 12.49 8.86 9.10
CA ASP A 39 11.27 9.60 9.45
C ASP A 39 10.11 8.63 9.74
N GLY A 40 9.95 7.58 8.92
CA GLY A 40 8.92 6.55 9.10
C GLY A 40 9.04 5.80 10.42
N VAL A 41 10.25 5.38 10.78
CA VAL A 41 10.49 4.66 12.06
C VAL A 41 10.07 5.50 13.28
N LYS A 42 10.22 6.83 13.20
CA LYS A 42 9.87 7.76 14.30
C LYS A 42 8.43 8.27 14.23
N HIS A 43 7.75 8.05 13.11
CA HIS A 43 6.43 8.63 12.87
C HIS A 43 5.31 7.87 13.60
N PRO A 44 4.36 8.55 14.26
CA PRO A 44 3.25 7.90 14.97
C PRO A 44 2.44 6.92 14.11
N LEU A 45 2.31 7.17 12.80
CA LEU A 45 1.63 6.26 11.86
C LEU A 45 2.13 4.82 11.96
N TYR A 46 3.44 4.65 12.16
CA TYR A 46 4.11 3.35 12.19
C TYR A 46 4.48 2.86 13.59
N ASN A 47 3.89 3.45 14.64
CA ASN A 47 4.13 2.97 16.00
C ASN A 47 3.82 1.47 16.11
N LYS A 48 4.80 0.67 16.57
CA LYS A 48 4.77 -0.80 16.65
C LYS A 48 4.73 -1.55 15.31
N LYS A 49 4.92 -0.88 14.18
CA LYS A 49 5.04 -1.53 12.87
C LYS A 49 6.48 -2.04 12.67
N PRO A 50 6.70 -3.22 12.10
CA PRO A 50 8.04 -3.65 11.70
C PRO A 50 8.68 -2.68 10.72
N LYS A 51 10.02 -2.54 10.77
CA LYS A 51 10.76 -1.66 9.85
C LYS A 51 10.60 -2.09 8.38
N ILE A 52 10.49 -3.39 8.14
CA ILE A 52 10.22 -3.98 6.82
C ILE A 52 8.95 -4.82 6.95
N PHE A 53 8.01 -4.64 6.04
CA PHE A 53 6.75 -5.37 6.04
C PHE A 53 6.16 -5.45 4.63
N ASP A 54 5.20 -6.35 4.45
CA ASP A 54 4.39 -6.45 3.23
C ASP A 54 2.99 -5.92 3.49
N ALA A 55 2.34 -5.42 2.43
CA ALA A 55 0.98 -4.92 2.47
C ALA A 55 0.23 -5.24 1.18
N PHE A 56 -1.11 -5.13 1.18
CA PHE A 56 -1.90 -5.30 -0.04
C PHE A 56 -1.86 -4.03 -0.89
N ALA A 57 -1.73 -4.21 -2.21
CA ALA A 57 -1.65 -3.11 -3.17
C ALA A 57 -2.49 -3.36 -4.42
N SER A 58 -2.94 -2.27 -5.05
CA SER A 58 -3.63 -2.29 -6.33
C SER A 58 -3.55 -0.93 -7.02
N HIS A 59 -2.38 -0.60 -7.56
CA HIS A 59 -2.16 0.68 -8.26
C HIS A 59 -1.24 0.53 -9.47
N LEU A 60 -1.37 1.43 -10.43
CA LEU A 60 -0.48 1.61 -11.57
C LEU A 60 0.26 2.94 -11.45
N ASP A 61 -0.47 3.97 -10.99
CA ASP A 61 0.07 5.30 -10.84
C ASP A 61 0.80 5.46 -9.52
N HIS A 62 1.76 6.36 -9.47
CA HIS A 62 2.54 6.68 -8.29
C HIS A 62 2.89 8.17 -8.23
N ILE A 63 3.27 8.65 -7.06
CA ILE A 63 3.73 10.02 -6.86
C ILE A 63 5.13 10.16 -7.44
N THR A 64 5.31 11.09 -8.37
CA THR A 64 6.59 11.41 -9.02
C THR A 64 7.20 12.70 -8.50
N THR A 65 6.36 13.63 -8.03
CA THR A 65 6.80 14.85 -7.35
C THR A 65 6.06 14.97 -6.02
N LEU A 66 6.80 15.15 -4.95
CA LEU A 66 6.22 15.27 -3.62
C LEU A 66 5.41 16.55 -3.48
N PRO A 67 4.26 16.51 -2.77
CA PRO A 67 3.55 17.72 -2.37
C PRO A 67 4.38 18.56 -1.40
N LYS A 68 4.18 19.86 -1.43
CA LYS A 68 4.91 20.81 -0.56
C LYS A 68 4.74 20.43 0.92
N LYS A 69 5.82 20.58 1.70
CA LYS A 69 5.84 20.34 3.15
C LYS A 69 5.44 18.91 3.54
N SER A 70 5.65 17.92 2.65
CA SER A 70 5.47 16.52 2.95
C SER A 70 6.79 15.81 3.21
N LYS A 71 6.72 14.68 3.92
CA LYS A 71 7.84 13.78 4.19
C LYS A 71 7.48 12.39 3.69
N VAL A 72 8.41 11.73 3.01
CA VAL A 72 8.31 10.30 2.72
C VAL A 72 8.58 9.52 4.01
N LEU A 73 7.76 8.53 4.29
CA LEU A 73 7.87 7.68 5.48
C LEU A 73 8.33 6.26 5.13
N SER A 74 7.94 5.77 3.97
CA SER A 74 8.32 4.43 3.49
C SER A 74 8.31 4.37 1.96
N ASP A 75 9.08 3.44 1.44
CA ASP A 75 9.13 3.10 0.02
C ASP A 75 9.38 1.60 -0.18
N ASN A 76 9.29 1.16 -1.42
CA ASN A 76 9.74 -0.14 -1.88
C ASN A 76 10.31 -0.03 -3.30
N HIS A 77 10.60 -1.18 -3.95
CA HIS A 77 11.10 -1.20 -5.31
C HIS A 77 10.22 -0.43 -6.31
N TYR A 78 8.89 -0.41 -6.12
CA TYR A 78 7.96 0.21 -7.06
C TYR A 78 7.85 1.71 -6.89
N SER A 79 7.66 2.19 -5.66
CA SER A 79 7.32 3.60 -5.44
C SER A 79 7.44 4.02 -3.98
N ILE A 80 7.20 5.32 -3.74
CA ILE A 80 6.89 5.85 -2.42
C ILE A 80 5.63 5.15 -1.90
N GLN A 81 5.72 4.52 -0.74
CA GLN A 81 4.65 3.73 -0.13
C GLN A 81 3.89 4.46 0.97
N ALA A 82 4.47 5.51 1.54
CA ALA A 82 3.74 6.41 2.43
C ALA A 82 4.39 7.78 2.51
N LEU A 83 3.53 8.78 2.77
CA LEU A 83 3.95 10.13 3.08
C LEU A 83 3.10 10.74 4.21
N SER A 84 3.64 11.78 4.85
CA SER A 84 2.93 12.61 5.81
C SER A 84 3.13 14.09 5.56
N SER A 85 2.18 14.88 6.00
CA SER A 85 2.28 16.32 6.18
C SER A 85 1.62 16.73 7.50
N SER A 86 1.57 18.01 7.82
CA SER A 86 0.98 18.51 9.09
C SER A 86 -0.48 18.07 9.33
N ARG A 87 -1.25 17.87 8.26
CA ARG A 87 -2.70 17.57 8.34
C ARG A 87 -3.11 16.29 7.60
N PHE A 88 -2.14 15.56 7.02
CA PHE A 88 -2.41 14.40 6.20
C PHE A 88 -1.38 13.30 6.42
N TRP A 89 -1.85 12.07 6.57
CA TRP A 89 -1.07 10.85 6.51
C TRP A 89 -1.61 9.98 5.39
N GLY A 90 -0.74 9.37 4.60
CA GLY A 90 -1.18 8.55 3.47
C GLY A 90 -0.29 7.36 3.22
N THR A 91 -0.91 6.30 2.69
CA THR A 91 -0.25 5.09 2.22
C THR A 91 -0.58 4.84 0.75
N GLN A 92 0.38 4.35 -0.05
CA GLN A 92 0.11 3.90 -1.43
C GLN A 92 -0.54 2.51 -1.42
N TYR A 93 -0.19 1.67 -0.46
CA TYR A 93 -0.82 0.39 -0.20
C TYR A 93 -2.13 0.55 0.57
N HIS A 94 -2.85 -0.56 0.73
CA HIS A 94 -4.17 -0.64 1.34
C HIS A 94 -4.13 -1.38 2.69
N PRO A 95 -3.95 -0.70 3.84
CA PRO A 95 -3.99 -1.36 5.15
C PRO A 95 -5.37 -1.96 5.48
N GLU A 96 -6.43 -1.48 4.83
CA GLU A 96 -7.81 -1.96 4.98
C GLU A 96 -8.10 -3.26 4.19
N PHE A 97 -7.28 -3.63 3.21
CA PHE A 97 -7.50 -4.83 2.40
C PHE A 97 -7.16 -6.10 3.17
N ASN A 98 -7.63 -7.22 2.65
CA ASN A 98 -7.31 -8.58 3.08
C ASN A 98 -7.18 -9.50 1.86
N PHE A 99 -6.73 -10.73 2.06
CA PHE A 99 -6.56 -11.73 1.00
C PHE A 99 -7.82 -11.92 0.15
N LYS A 100 -8.98 -12.11 0.80
CA LYS A 100 -10.25 -12.32 0.10
C LYS A 100 -10.59 -11.16 -0.82
N TYR A 101 -10.53 -9.93 -0.31
CA TYR A 101 -10.86 -8.73 -1.07
C TYR A 101 -9.85 -8.48 -2.19
N THR A 102 -8.56 -8.63 -1.90
CA THR A 102 -7.51 -8.50 -2.93
C THR A 102 -7.68 -9.53 -4.05
N GLY A 103 -8.00 -10.79 -3.71
CA GLY A 103 -8.31 -11.81 -4.70
C GLY A 103 -9.52 -11.47 -5.57
N GLN A 104 -10.56 -10.85 -5.00
CA GLN A 104 -11.72 -10.36 -5.76
C GLN A 104 -11.33 -9.23 -6.74
N ILE A 105 -10.52 -8.27 -6.30
CA ILE A 105 -10.00 -7.20 -7.16
C ILE A 105 -9.17 -7.77 -8.31
N MET A 106 -8.25 -8.70 -8.02
CA MET A 106 -7.44 -9.34 -9.05
C MET A 106 -8.30 -10.11 -10.05
N ASN A 107 -9.34 -10.80 -9.59
CA ASN A 107 -10.28 -11.50 -10.46
C ASN A 107 -11.05 -10.53 -11.37
N ALA A 108 -11.56 -9.43 -10.80
CA ALA A 108 -12.27 -8.39 -11.57
C ALA A 108 -11.36 -7.72 -12.62
N ARG A 109 -10.06 -7.57 -12.32
CA ARG A 109 -9.07 -6.98 -13.21
C ARG A 109 -8.31 -7.99 -14.06
N LYS A 110 -8.67 -9.28 -14.02
CA LYS A 110 -7.93 -10.37 -14.68
C LYS A 110 -7.61 -10.08 -16.15
N LYS A 111 -8.59 -9.58 -16.93
CA LYS A 111 -8.38 -9.22 -18.34
C LYS A 111 -7.30 -8.15 -18.52
N ILE A 112 -7.31 -7.11 -17.70
CA ILE A 112 -6.31 -6.03 -17.72
C ILE A 112 -4.93 -6.57 -17.38
N LEU A 113 -4.82 -7.38 -16.32
CA LEU A 113 -3.56 -7.95 -15.86
C LEU A 113 -2.91 -8.90 -16.88
N LEU A 114 -3.72 -9.64 -17.63
CA LEU A 114 -3.27 -10.47 -18.74
C LEU A 114 -2.80 -9.62 -19.93
N ASN A 115 -3.53 -8.55 -20.28
CA ASN A 115 -3.14 -7.64 -21.35
C ASN A 115 -1.84 -6.88 -21.02
N GLU A 116 -1.64 -6.51 -19.77
CA GLU A 116 -0.40 -5.89 -19.27
C GLU A 116 0.77 -6.89 -19.14
N LYS A 117 0.52 -8.18 -19.41
CA LYS A 117 1.52 -9.29 -19.32
C LYS A 117 2.19 -9.42 -17.96
N LEU A 118 1.52 -8.97 -16.89
CA LEU A 118 2.03 -9.09 -15.52
C LEU A 118 2.02 -10.52 -15.01
N PHE A 119 1.06 -11.31 -15.49
CA PHE A 119 0.87 -12.71 -15.14
C PHE A 119 0.46 -13.50 -16.38
N SER A 120 0.87 -14.76 -16.44
CA SER A 120 0.20 -15.73 -17.29
C SER A 120 -1.18 -16.07 -16.73
N LYS A 121 -2.04 -16.67 -17.56
CA LYS A 121 -3.37 -17.11 -17.13
C LYS A 121 -3.32 -18.05 -15.92
N ASN A 122 -2.40 -19.02 -15.94
CA ASN A 122 -2.24 -19.99 -14.86
C ASN A 122 -1.75 -19.34 -13.57
N GLN A 123 -0.81 -18.40 -13.66
CA GLN A 123 -0.28 -17.68 -12.49
C GLN A 123 -1.37 -16.86 -11.79
N ILE A 124 -2.16 -16.09 -12.55
CA ILE A 124 -3.20 -15.25 -11.91
C ILE A 124 -4.34 -16.12 -11.34
N GLU A 125 -4.71 -17.22 -11.99
CA GLU A 125 -5.72 -18.13 -11.47
C GLU A 125 -5.26 -18.84 -10.20
N GLN A 126 -4.00 -19.28 -10.15
CA GLN A 126 -3.41 -19.87 -8.95
C GLN A 126 -3.36 -18.86 -7.81
N LEU A 127 -2.88 -17.63 -8.06
CA LEU A 127 -2.78 -16.60 -7.05
C LEU A 127 -4.17 -16.21 -6.47
N ILE A 128 -5.19 -16.08 -7.32
CA ILE A 128 -6.58 -15.85 -6.88
C ILE A 128 -7.09 -17.01 -6.02
N LYS A 129 -6.74 -18.26 -6.38
CA LYS A 129 -7.09 -19.44 -5.59
C LYS A 129 -6.40 -19.45 -4.23
N ASP A 130 -5.12 -19.12 -4.20
CA ASP A 130 -4.33 -19.03 -2.96
C ASP A 130 -4.87 -17.95 -2.03
N PHE A 131 -5.28 -16.79 -2.57
CA PHE A 131 -5.88 -15.72 -1.78
C PHE A 131 -7.27 -16.06 -1.20
N LYS A 132 -7.97 -17.08 -1.74
CA LYS A 132 -9.20 -17.59 -1.12
C LYS A 132 -8.93 -18.41 0.15
N LYS A 133 -7.78 -19.11 0.20
CA LYS A 133 -7.36 -19.94 1.33
C LYS A 133 -5.85 -19.76 1.55
N PRO A 134 -5.41 -18.59 2.02
CA PRO A 134 -3.98 -18.30 2.14
C PRO A 134 -3.36 -19.17 3.24
N LYS A 135 -2.26 -19.85 2.91
CA LYS A 135 -1.51 -20.64 3.88
C LYS A 135 -0.64 -19.71 4.72
N PRO A 136 -0.59 -19.89 6.06
CA PRO A 136 0.18 -19.03 6.95
C PRO A 136 1.67 -18.92 6.58
N GLU A 137 2.25 -20.02 6.11
CA GLU A 137 3.67 -20.10 5.73
C GLU A 137 4.00 -19.42 4.39
N SER A 138 2.99 -19.17 3.56
CA SER A 138 3.19 -18.61 2.21
C SER A 138 3.31 -17.08 2.18
N TYR A 139 2.96 -16.40 3.27
CA TYR A 139 2.90 -14.94 3.32
C TYR A 139 3.35 -14.41 4.68
N SER A 140 3.84 -13.17 4.69
CA SER A 140 4.34 -12.55 5.92
C SER A 140 3.25 -12.35 6.98
N LYS A 141 3.68 -12.29 8.26
CA LYS A 141 2.78 -12.02 9.39
C LYS A 141 2.02 -10.70 9.24
N SER A 142 2.59 -9.71 8.56
CA SER A 142 1.95 -8.40 8.34
C SER A 142 0.66 -8.50 7.52
N LEU A 143 0.54 -9.51 6.66
CA LEU A 143 -0.65 -9.76 5.84
C LEU A 143 -1.71 -10.58 6.58
N HIS A 144 -1.29 -11.61 7.33
CA HIS A 144 -2.21 -12.49 8.07
C HIS A 144 -2.75 -11.85 9.35
N ASN A 145 -1.91 -11.15 10.09
CA ASN A 145 -2.30 -10.58 11.38
C ASN A 145 -3.09 -9.27 11.18
N PHE A 146 -4.38 -9.32 11.51
CA PHE A 146 -5.28 -8.17 11.36
C PHE A 146 -4.74 -6.91 12.07
N LYS A 147 -4.25 -7.04 13.32
CA LYS A 147 -3.75 -5.90 14.09
C LYS A 147 -2.51 -5.29 13.44
N LEU A 148 -1.57 -6.10 12.96
CA LEU A 148 -0.37 -5.61 12.27
C LEU A 148 -0.72 -4.96 10.92
N ARG A 149 -1.65 -5.55 10.17
CA ARG A 149 -2.07 -5.05 8.86
C ARG A 149 -2.72 -3.68 8.95
N THR A 150 -3.54 -3.45 9.97
CA THR A 150 -4.34 -2.23 10.14
C THR A 150 -3.75 -1.23 11.14
N LEU A 151 -2.47 -1.40 11.54
CA LEU A 151 -1.83 -0.54 12.52
C LEU A 151 -1.86 0.94 12.13
N GLU A 152 -1.68 1.25 10.84
CA GLU A 152 -1.70 2.61 10.34
C GLU A 152 -3.02 3.30 10.64
N LEU A 153 -4.13 2.62 10.39
CA LEU A 153 -5.47 3.14 10.68
C LEU A 153 -5.70 3.30 12.20
N ALA A 154 -5.31 2.31 12.98
CA ALA A 154 -5.43 2.34 14.44
C ALA A 154 -4.58 3.48 15.05
N ASN A 155 -3.35 3.64 14.58
CA ASN A 155 -2.45 4.70 15.03
C ASN A 155 -2.95 6.09 14.64
N TRP A 156 -3.47 6.25 13.41
CA TRP A 156 -4.08 7.50 12.96
C TRP A 156 -5.31 7.85 13.77
N MET A 157 -6.22 6.91 14.03
CA MET A 157 -7.40 7.12 14.88
C MET A 157 -7.03 7.50 16.31
N LYS A 158 -5.99 6.86 16.87
CA LYS A 158 -5.48 7.20 18.20
C LYS A 158 -4.94 8.63 18.21
N TRP A 159 -4.14 9.00 17.22
CA TRP A 159 -3.57 10.34 17.10
C TRP A 159 -4.66 11.42 17.01
N LEU A 160 -5.74 11.18 16.26
CA LEU A 160 -6.88 12.12 16.17
C LEU A 160 -7.59 12.39 17.51
N LYS A 161 -7.56 11.42 18.44
CA LYS A 161 -8.19 11.57 19.77
C LYS A 161 -7.31 12.35 20.74
N THR A 162 -6.03 12.51 20.44
CA THR A 162 -5.05 13.14 21.34
C THR A 162 -4.54 14.50 20.83
N ASN A 163 -4.94 14.92 19.63
CA ASN A 163 -4.59 16.18 18.99
C ASN A 163 -5.78 16.82 18.28
#